data_0d3edcbc66c08939ebac0336e112f084
#
_entry.id   0d3edcbc66c08939ebac0336e112f084
#
_cell.length_a   1.000
_cell.length_b   1.000
_cell.length_c   1.000
_cell.angle_alpha   90.00
_cell.angle_beta   90.00
_cell.angle_gamma   90.00
#
_symmetry.space_group_name_H-M   'P 1'
#
loop_
_entity.id
_entity.type
_entity.pdbx_description
1 polymer ?
#
loop_
_entity_poly.entity_id
_entity_poly.type
_entity_poly.pdbx_seq_one_letter_code
_entity_poly.pdbx_strand_id
1 'polypeptide(L)'
;MELTARERILRAYRHQEVDRVPMVDKPWRGTLARWYKEGLPAGMDWHDHFGFDRVISIHPDNSPRFEQRVLEKTDRYSIRTTKWGVTEKVFNARDSTPETLNH
;
A
#
# COMPACT_ATOMS: atom_id res chain seq x y z
N MET A 1 20.78 -3.52 22.20
CA MET A 1 21.16 -2.93 20.91
C MET A 1 19.90 -2.32 20.30
N GLU A 2 19.95 -1.07 19.96
CA GLU A 2 18.85 -0.37 19.28
C GLU A 2 19.36 0.16 17.96
N LEU A 3 18.78 -0.33 16.86
CA LEU A 3 19.19 0.02 15.51
C LEU A 3 18.17 0.98 14.88
N THR A 4 18.65 1.88 14.03
CA THR A 4 17.76 2.63 13.13
C THR A 4 17.13 1.68 12.10
N ALA A 5 16.02 2.09 11.49
CA ALA A 5 15.38 1.31 10.42
C ALA A 5 16.36 0.95 9.29
N ARG A 6 17.20 1.92 8.89
CA ARG A 6 18.23 1.72 7.85
C ARG A 6 19.25 0.67 8.27
N GLU A 7 19.81 0.77 9.46
CA GLU A 7 20.80 -0.19 9.96
C GLU A 7 20.22 -1.58 10.09
N ARG A 8 19.00 -1.70 10.64
CA ARG A 8 18.30 -2.97 10.81
C ARG A 8 18.05 -3.66 9.47
N ILE A 9 17.54 -2.94 8.49
CA ILE A 9 17.27 -3.49 7.15
C ILE A 9 18.59 -3.89 6.46
N LEU A 10 19.61 -3.06 6.51
CA LEU A 10 20.91 -3.38 5.89
C LEU A 10 21.60 -4.58 6.53
N ARG A 11 21.55 -4.69 7.85
CA ARG A 11 22.07 -5.87 8.57
C ARG A 11 21.30 -7.13 8.22
N ALA A 12 19.98 -7.07 8.15
CA ALA A 12 19.14 -8.20 7.73
C ALA A 12 19.52 -8.70 6.33
N TYR A 13 19.70 -7.79 5.36
CA TYR A 13 20.17 -8.16 4.03
C TYR A 13 21.58 -8.78 4.02
N ARG A 14 22.42 -8.43 4.96
CA ARG A 14 23.78 -8.99 5.11
C ARG A 14 23.84 -10.23 5.99
N HIS A 15 22.70 -10.76 6.42
CA HIS A 15 22.59 -11.89 7.35
C HIS A 15 23.35 -11.66 8.67
N GLN A 16 23.35 -10.42 9.15
CA GLN A 16 23.95 -10.01 10.41
C GLN A 16 22.90 -9.93 11.52
N GLU A 17 23.34 -10.03 12.74
CA GLU A 17 22.45 -9.88 13.91
C GLU A 17 21.75 -8.52 13.91
N VAL A 18 20.45 -8.55 14.24
CA VAL A 18 19.59 -7.38 14.37
C VAL A 18 18.90 -7.39 15.73
N ASP A 19 18.47 -6.21 16.18
CA ASP A 19 17.73 -6.04 17.45
C ASP A 19 16.31 -6.62 17.37
N ARG A 20 15.69 -6.63 16.19
CA ARG A 20 14.42 -7.27 15.90
C ARG A 20 14.26 -7.47 14.39
N VAL A 21 13.31 -8.27 13.98
CA VAL A 21 12.98 -8.43 12.55
C VAL A 21 12.51 -7.08 11.97
N PRO A 22 13.02 -6.64 10.81
CA PRO A 22 12.47 -5.48 10.11
C PRO A 22 10.99 -5.67 9.79
N MET A 23 10.19 -4.67 10.10
CA MET A 23 8.74 -4.68 9.83
C MET A 23 8.39 -3.55 8.88
N VAL A 24 8.02 -3.89 7.66
CA VAL A 24 7.63 -2.94 6.62
C VAL A 24 6.26 -3.35 6.09
N ASP A 25 5.35 -2.39 5.98
CA ASP A 25 4.02 -2.63 5.44
C ASP A 25 3.54 -1.41 4.66
N LYS A 26 2.49 -1.62 3.89
CA LYS A 26 1.80 -0.58 3.13
C LYS A 26 0.29 -0.83 3.17
N PRO A 27 -0.37 -0.50 4.29
CA PRO A 27 -1.80 -0.73 4.44
C PRO A 27 -2.63 0.08 3.44
N TRP A 28 -3.75 -0.47 3.02
CA TRP A 28 -4.73 0.23 2.21
C TRP A 28 -5.33 1.41 2.98
N ARG A 29 -5.75 2.45 2.27
CA ARG A 29 -6.42 3.60 2.90
C ARG A 29 -7.68 3.20 3.68
N GLY A 30 -8.42 2.22 3.17
CA GLY A 30 -9.57 1.65 3.86
C GLY A 30 -9.19 0.96 5.18
N THR A 31 -8.05 0.28 5.22
CA THR A 31 -7.50 -0.32 6.44
C THR A 31 -7.14 0.75 7.46
N LEU A 32 -6.43 1.80 7.04
CA LEU A 32 -6.09 2.92 7.91
C LEU A 32 -7.32 3.62 8.48
N ALA A 33 -8.32 3.88 7.63
CA ALA A 33 -9.58 4.48 8.07
C ALA A 33 -10.29 3.63 9.13
N ARG A 34 -10.26 2.31 8.98
CA ARG A 34 -10.78 1.36 9.96
C ARG A 34 -9.99 1.40 11.27
N TRP A 35 -8.66 1.40 11.20
CA TRP A 35 -7.82 1.47 12.39
C TRP A 35 -8.08 2.73 13.22
N TYR A 36 -8.26 3.90 12.58
CA TYR A 36 -8.63 5.12 13.27
C TYR A 36 -9.99 5.03 13.96
N LYS A 37 -10.95 4.32 13.37
CA LYS A 37 -12.25 4.06 14.01
C LYS A 37 -12.15 3.08 15.17
N GLU A 38 -11.20 2.16 15.12
CA GLU A 38 -11.01 1.11 16.14
C GLU A 38 -10.06 1.52 17.27
N GLY A 39 -9.53 2.73 17.26
CA GLY A 39 -8.75 3.26 18.38
C GLY A 39 -7.34 3.72 18.08
N LEU A 40 -6.89 3.71 16.82
CA LEU A 40 -5.65 4.39 16.48
C LEU A 40 -5.83 5.89 16.74
N PRO A 41 -5.00 6.54 17.60
CA PRO A 41 -5.18 7.92 17.96
C PRO A 41 -5.15 8.86 16.75
N ALA A 42 -6.06 9.83 16.70
CA ALA A 42 -6.08 10.84 15.66
C ALA A 42 -4.74 11.61 15.61
N GLY A 43 -4.21 11.80 14.41
CA GLY A 43 -2.91 12.44 14.20
C GLY A 43 -1.70 11.56 14.51
N MET A 44 -1.89 10.35 15.01
CA MET A 44 -0.81 9.38 15.19
C MET A 44 -0.47 8.72 13.85
N ASP A 45 0.80 8.70 13.51
CA ASP A 45 1.29 7.89 12.39
C ASP A 45 1.31 6.42 12.78
N TRP A 46 0.74 5.56 11.94
CA TRP A 46 0.65 4.13 12.24
C TRP A 46 2.02 3.44 12.32
N HIS A 47 3.04 3.92 11.59
CA HIS A 47 4.41 3.40 11.74
C HIS A 47 4.91 3.57 13.17
N ASP A 48 4.71 4.76 13.74
CA ASP A 48 5.16 5.07 15.09
C ASP A 48 4.35 4.29 16.13
N HIS A 49 3.03 4.18 15.92
CA HIS A 49 2.15 3.47 16.83
C HIS A 49 2.48 1.98 16.93
N PHE A 50 2.72 1.31 15.81
CA PHE A 50 3.02 -0.12 15.76
C PHE A 50 4.53 -0.43 15.73
N GLY A 51 5.40 0.57 15.68
CA GLY A 51 6.85 0.39 15.61
C GLY A 51 7.37 -0.15 14.29
N PHE A 52 6.69 0.17 13.18
CA PHE A 52 7.13 -0.23 11.84
C PHE A 52 8.35 0.57 11.37
N ASP A 53 9.18 -0.08 10.58
CA ASP A 53 10.30 0.57 9.90
C ASP A 53 9.81 1.37 8.71
N ARG A 54 10.32 2.61 8.56
CA ARG A 54 9.96 3.47 7.45
C ARG A 54 10.87 3.23 6.26
N VAL A 55 10.26 3.03 5.09
CA VAL A 55 10.96 2.87 3.82
C VAL A 55 10.40 3.88 2.83
N ILE A 56 11.29 4.61 2.17
CA ILE A 56 10.92 5.50 1.05
C ILE A 56 11.08 4.70 -0.24
N SER A 57 10.00 4.60 -1.00
CA SER A 57 9.99 3.91 -2.28
C SER A 57 9.88 4.93 -3.42
N ILE A 58 10.75 4.80 -4.40
CA ILE A 58 10.71 5.59 -5.64
C ILE A 58 10.22 4.68 -6.74
N HIS A 59 9.05 5.02 -7.31
CA HIS A 59 8.41 4.23 -8.35
C HIS A 59 8.36 5.02 -9.66
N PRO A 60 9.31 4.81 -10.59
CA PRO A 60 9.18 5.37 -11.93
C PRO A 60 8.01 4.72 -12.67
N ASP A 61 7.38 5.46 -13.57
CA ASP A 61 6.35 4.90 -14.43
C ASP A 61 6.99 4.07 -15.54
N ASN A 62 7.00 2.76 -15.36
CA ASN A 62 7.51 1.77 -16.31
C ASN A 62 6.37 1.03 -17.04
N SER A 63 5.15 1.56 -16.98
CA SER A 63 3.99 0.99 -17.68
C SER A 63 4.08 1.21 -19.19
N PRO A 64 3.41 0.37 -20.01
CA PRO A 64 3.29 0.59 -21.45
C PRO A 64 2.41 1.80 -21.82
N ARG A 65 1.77 2.45 -20.83
CA ARG A 65 0.94 3.65 -20.98
C ARG A 65 -0.26 3.46 -21.90
N PHE A 66 -0.94 2.34 -21.78
CA PHE A 66 -2.21 2.14 -22.44
C PHE A 66 -3.22 3.19 -22.02
N GLU A 67 -4.16 3.50 -22.91
CA GLU A 67 -5.20 4.48 -22.63
C GLU A 67 -6.07 4.06 -21.46
N GLN A 68 -6.25 4.96 -20.51
CA GLN A 68 -7.09 4.75 -19.35
C GLN A 68 -8.48 5.32 -19.61
N ARG A 69 -9.51 4.48 -19.51
CA ARG A 69 -10.92 4.85 -19.72
C ARG A 69 -11.79 4.33 -18.62
N VAL A 70 -12.82 5.08 -18.28
CA VAL A 70 -13.94 4.59 -17.47
C VAL A 70 -14.98 4.02 -18.43
N LEU A 71 -15.18 2.71 -18.41
CA LEU A 71 -16.10 2.01 -19.31
C LEU A 71 -17.54 2.01 -18.76
N GLU A 72 -17.67 1.90 -17.45
CA GLU A 72 -18.96 1.91 -16.74
C GLU A 72 -18.78 2.54 -15.36
N LYS A 73 -19.74 3.34 -14.94
CA LYS A 73 -19.75 3.94 -13.61
C LYS A 73 -21.14 3.86 -13.01
N THR A 74 -21.22 3.26 -11.81
CA THR A 74 -22.44 3.19 -11.02
C THR A 74 -22.21 3.85 -9.66
N ASP A 75 -23.25 3.90 -8.83
CA ASP A 75 -23.15 4.36 -7.44
C ASP A 75 -22.34 3.40 -6.55
N ARG A 76 -22.13 2.16 -6.97
CA ARG A 76 -21.44 1.10 -6.22
C ARG A 76 -20.01 0.85 -6.71
N TYR A 77 -19.78 0.89 -8.01
CA TYR A 77 -18.51 0.53 -8.62
C TYR A 77 -18.24 1.31 -9.91
N SER A 78 -16.98 1.22 -10.36
CA SER A 78 -16.55 1.66 -11.69
C SER A 78 -15.80 0.55 -12.38
N ILE A 79 -16.03 0.37 -13.67
CA ILE A 79 -15.22 -0.50 -14.53
C ILE A 79 -14.33 0.40 -15.38
N ARG A 80 -13.03 0.17 -15.32
CA ARG A 80 -12.04 1.00 -15.99
C ARG A 80 -10.91 0.18 -16.60
N THR A 81 -10.25 0.76 -17.62
CA THR A 81 -8.97 0.25 -18.13
C THR A 81 -7.82 0.98 -17.47
N THR A 82 -6.72 0.26 -17.25
CA THR A 82 -5.51 0.80 -16.63
C THR A 82 -4.42 1.04 -17.66
N LYS A 83 -3.41 1.81 -17.29
CA LYS A 83 -2.19 2.01 -18.10
C LYS A 83 -1.41 0.73 -18.42
N TRP A 84 -1.74 -0.38 -17.76
CA TRP A 84 -1.19 -1.71 -17.99
C TRP A 84 -2.01 -2.56 -18.98
N GLY A 85 -3.12 -2.03 -19.50
CA GLY A 85 -4.01 -2.76 -20.40
C GLY A 85 -4.98 -3.70 -19.67
N VAL A 86 -5.10 -3.60 -18.37
CA VAL A 86 -6.00 -4.41 -17.56
C VAL A 86 -7.36 -3.72 -17.44
N THR A 87 -8.43 -4.48 -17.61
CA THR A 87 -9.79 -4.04 -17.28
C THR A 87 -10.13 -4.49 -15.86
N GLU A 88 -10.45 -3.54 -15.01
CA GLU A 88 -10.70 -3.82 -13.60
C GLU A 88 -11.99 -3.17 -13.10
N LYS A 89 -12.61 -3.81 -12.10
CA LYS A 89 -13.77 -3.29 -11.37
C LYS A 89 -13.32 -2.82 -10.00
N VAL A 90 -13.63 -1.58 -9.68
CA VAL A 90 -13.26 -0.91 -8.43
C VAL A 90 -14.53 -0.50 -7.70
N PHE A 91 -14.65 -0.89 -6.43
CA PHE A 91 -15.81 -0.53 -5.60
C PHE A 91 -15.62 0.86 -4.98
N ASN A 92 -16.64 1.71 -5.10
CA ASN A 92 -16.61 3.09 -4.62
C ASN A 92 -16.56 3.20 -3.09
N ALA A 93 -17.21 2.27 -2.40
CA ALA A 93 -17.38 2.31 -0.95
C ALA A 93 -16.15 1.85 -0.15
N ARG A 94 -15.15 1.25 -0.82
CA ARG A 94 -13.98 0.69 -0.16
C ARG A 94 -12.73 0.79 -1.02
N ASP A 95 -11.64 1.08 -0.38
CA ASP A 95 -10.30 1.04 -0.97
C ASP A 95 -9.71 -0.35 -0.73
N SER A 96 -9.93 -1.24 -1.65
CA SER A 96 -9.51 -2.64 -1.61
C SER A 96 -9.01 -3.09 -2.97
N THR A 97 -8.47 -4.30 -3.03
CA THR A 97 -7.98 -4.88 -4.28
C THR A 97 -9.08 -4.86 -5.36
N PRO A 98 -8.81 -4.27 -6.52
CA PRO A 98 -9.72 -4.32 -7.65
C PRO A 98 -9.95 -5.75 -8.15
N GLU A 99 -11.13 -5.98 -8.72
CA GLU A 99 -11.42 -7.23 -9.43
C GLU A 99 -10.94 -7.12 -10.87
N THR A 100 -10.04 -7.99 -11.28
CA THR A 100 -9.58 -8.07 -12.67
C THR A 100 -10.62 -8.78 -13.52
N LEU A 101 -11.11 -8.10 -14.54
CA LEU A 101 -12.10 -8.65 -15.49
C LEU A 101 -11.45 -9.19 -16.76
N ASN A 102 -10.41 -8.52 -17.25
CA ASN A 102 -9.69 -8.90 -18.46
C ASN A 102 -8.27 -8.30 -18.46
N HIS A 103 -7.38 -8.97 -19.19
CA HIS A 103 -5.98 -8.58 -19.41
C HIS A 103 -5.73 -8.16 -20.86
#